data_e39340cdabe1eace46e8c6ece05cfd5f
#
_entry.id   e39340cdabe1eace46e8c6ece05cfd5f
#
_cell.length_a   1.000
_cell.length_b   1.000
_cell.length_c   1.000
_cell.angle_alpha   90.00
_cell.angle_beta   90.00
_cell.angle_gamma   90.00
#
_symmetry.space_group_name_H-M   'P 1'
#
loop_
_entity.id
_entity.type
_entity.pdbx_description
1 polymer ?
#
loop_
_entity_poly.entity_id
_entity_poly.type
_entity_poly.pdbx_seq_one_letter_code
_entity_poly.pdbx_strand_id
1 'polypeptide(L)'
;MSLIKIEPALRDMIHGLGSDPEVEAAKIFNMGLKEFLRECEEEIIKLEIKYGMSHEEFKSKLDSGELGDPFSYPLEKDAMLWEDLISEKWLRLRIIRQFEERL
;
A
#
# COMPACT_ATOMS: atom_id res chain seq x y z
N MET A 1 17.87 20.48 1.80
CA MET A 1 16.64 20.47 2.58
C MET A 1 16.31 19.05 3.02
N SER A 2 16.02 18.87 4.28
CA SER A 2 15.72 17.56 4.84
C SER A 2 14.29 17.12 4.47
N LEU A 3 14.11 15.88 4.03
CA LEU A 3 12.82 15.29 3.73
C LEU A 3 12.15 14.72 4.98
N ILE A 4 12.96 14.33 5.98
CA ILE A 4 12.49 13.70 7.20
C ILE A 4 13.20 14.37 8.36
N LYS A 5 12.42 14.79 9.36
CA LYS A 5 12.97 15.26 10.61
C LYS A 5 13.24 14.07 11.50
N ILE A 6 14.46 13.97 11.98
CA ILE A 6 14.92 12.84 12.79
C ILE A 6 15.30 13.35 14.17
N GLU A 7 14.79 12.68 15.20
CA GLU A 7 15.16 12.94 16.57
C GLU A 7 16.67 12.68 16.76
N PRO A 8 17.41 13.51 17.54
CA PRO A 8 18.89 13.41 17.63
C PRO A 8 19.42 12.04 18.01
N ALA A 9 18.79 11.34 18.93
CA ALA A 9 19.25 10.00 19.34
C ALA A 9 19.12 8.99 18.19
N LEU A 10 18.03 9.06 17.44
CA LEU A 10 17.83 8.21 16.27
C LEU A 10 18.81 8.58 15.15
N ARG A 11 19.07 9.87 14.98
CA ARG A 11 20.06 10.37 14.02
C ARG A 11 21.43 9.75 14.26
N ASP A 12 21.88 9.70 15.52
CA ASP A 12 23.17 9.12 15.88
C ASP A 12 23.24 7.63 15.55
N MET A 13 22.15 6.90 15.77
CA MET A 13 22.07 5.48 15.41
C MET A 13 22.14 5.27 13.89
N ILE A 14 21.41 6.07 13.13
CA ILE A 14 21.37 6.00 11.67
C ILE A 14 22.70 6.42 11.05
N HIS A 15 23.43 7.31 11.69
CA HIS A 15 24.73 7.81 11.21
C HIS A 15 25.72 6.68 10.96
N GLY A 16 25.60 5.57 11.69
CA GLY A 16 26.43 4.38 11.48
C GLY A 16 26.18 3.68 10.15
N LEU A 17 25.07 3.97 9.47
CA LEU A 17 24.68 3.34 8.20
C LEU A 17 25.21 4.11 6.99
N GLY A 18 25.60 5.38 7.16
CA GLY A 18 26.07 6.22 6.07
C GLY A 18 26.46 7.60 6.55
N SER A 19 27.00 8.43 5.65
CA SER A 19 27.50 9.76 5.99
C SER A 19 26.39 10.78 6.28
N ASP A 20 25.19 10.57 5.74
CA ASP A 20 24.05 11.48 5.93
C ASP A 20 22.87 10.71 6.51
N PRO A 21 22.57 10.90 7.82
CA PRO A 21 21.48 10.20 8.47
C PRO A 21 20.11 10.46 7.84
N GLU A 22 19.89 11.67 7.32
CA GLU A 22 18.60 12.02 6.71
C GLU A 22 18.40 11.30 5.37
N VAL A 23 19.47 11.18 4.58
CA VAL A 23 19.43 10.41 3.33
C VAL A 23 19.21 8.93 3.61
N GLU A 24 19.89 8.38 4.61
CA GLU A 24 19.72 6.98 5.00
C GLU A 24 18.30 6.70 5.51
N ALA A 25 17.75 7.60 6.33
CA ALA A 25 16.37 7.48 6.79
C ALA A 25 15.38 7.55 5.65
N ALA A 26 15.62 8.43 4.65
CA ALA A 26 14.77 8.54 3.48
C ALA A 26 14.77 7.25 2.65
N LYS A 27 15.94 6.65 2.49
CA LYS A 27 16.06 5.36 1.79
C LYS A 27 15.28 4.25 2.49
N ILE A 28 15.42 4.15 3.81
CA ILE A 28 14.72 3.15 4.63
C ILE A 28 13.22 3.36 4.52
N PHE A 29 12.75 4.60 4.62
CA PHE A 29 11.34 4.94 4.49
C PHE A 29 10.79 4.52 3.13
N ASN A 30 11.52 4.84 2.04
CA ASN A 30 11.12 4.49 0.69
C ASN A 30 11.06 2.98 0.48
N MET A 31 12.05 2.26 1.00
CA MET A 31 12.06 0.80 0.96
C MET A 31 10.88 0.19 1.72
N GLY A 32 10.56 0.74 2.88
CA GLY A 32 9.43 0.32 3.69
C GLY A 32 8.10 0.54 2.97
N LEU A 33 7.93 1.69 2.30
CA LEU A 33 6.75 1.98 1.51
C LEU A 33 6.58 0.98 0.36
N LYS A 34 7.68 0.63 -0.32
CA LYS A 34 7.65 -0.34 -1.41
C LYS A 34 7.30 -1.73 -0.91
N GLU A 35 7.78 -2.10 0.26
CA GLU A 35 7.43 -3.39 0.87
C GLU A 35 5.94 -3.44 1.25
N PHE A 36 5.40 -2.39 1.83
CA PHE A 36 3.97 -2.30 2.12
C PHE A 36 3.13 -2.37 0.84
N LEU A 37 3.60 -1.73 -0.24
CA LEU A 37 2.93 -1.82 -1.54
C LEU A 37 2.92 -3.25 -2.05
N ARG A 38 4.03 -3.96 -1.96
CA ARG A 38 4.15 -5.36 -2.37
C ARG A 38 3.17 -6.24 -1.60
N GLU A 39 3.09 -6.08 -0.29
CA GLU A 39 2.14 -6.81 0.56
C GLU A 39 0.70 -6.54 0.16
N CYS A 40 0.38 -5.28 -0.12
CA CYS A 40 -0.94 -4.87 -0.56
C CYS A 40 -1.32 -5.52 -1.89
N GLU A 41 -0.39 -5.51 -2.85
CA GLU A 41 -0.60 -6.13 -4.16
C GLU A 41 -0.77 -7.65 -4.06
N GLU A 42 -0.05 -8.31 -3.15
CA GLU A 42 -0.22 -9.74 -2.89
C GLU A 42 -1.62 -10.06 -2.38
N GLU A 43 -2.14 -9.26 -1.47
CA GLU A 43 -3.49 -9.45 -0.94
C GLU A 43 -4.56 -9.22 -2.02
N ILE A 44 -4.34 -8.25 -2.90
CA ILE A 44 -5.22 -8.01 -4.06
C ILE A 44 -5.23 -9.23 -4.98
N ILE A 45 -4.06 -9.78 -5.27
CA ILE A 45 -3.93 -10.97 -6.12
C ILE A 45 -4.69 -12.16 -5.52
N LYS A 46 -4.61 -12.34 -4.21
CA LYS A 46 -5.37 -13.40 -3.53
C LYS A 46 -6.87 -13.28 -3.75
N LEU A 47 -7.39 -12.06 -3.72
CA LEU A 47 -8.81 -11.81 -3.99
C LEU A 47 -9.16 -12.04 -5.47
N GLU A 48 -8.27 -11.62 -6.39
CA GLU A 48 -8.44 -11.88 -7.81
C GLU A 48 -8.50 -13.38 -8.10
N ILE A 49 -7.64 -14.15 -7.46
CA ILE A 49 -7.62 -15.61 -7.58
C ILE A 49 -8.90 -16.22 -6.99
N LYS A 50 -9.30 -15.75 -5.81
CA LYS A 50 -10.49 -16.26 -5.12
C LYS A 50 -11.74 -16.11 -5.96
N TYR A 51 -11.92 -14.97 -6.63
CA TYR A 51 -13.11 -14.69 -7.42
C TYR A 51 -12.92 -14.92 -8.92
N GLY A 52 -11.69 -15.13 -9.38
CA GLY A 52 -11.41 -15.38 -10.78
C GLY A 52 -11.64 -14.18 -11.68
N MET A 53 -11.53 -12.96 -11.16
CA MET A 53 -11.80 -11.73 -11.89
C MET A 53 -11.05 -10.53 -11.30
N SER A 54 -11.01 -9.43 -12.06
CA SER A 54 -10.47 -8.15 -11.59
C SER A 54 -11.42 -7.49 -10.59
N HIS A 55 -10.92 -6.51 -9.85
CA HIS A 55 -11.76 -5.72 -8.94
C HIS A 55 -12.90 -5.00 -9.67
N GLU A 56 -12.63 -4.46 -10.86
CA GLU A 56 -13.64 -3.76 -11.65
C GLU A 56 -14.78 -4.70 -12.04
N GLU A 57 -14.44 -5.89 -12.51
CA GLU A 57 -15.41 -6.91 -12.86
C GLU A 57 -16.18 -7.40 -11.64
N PHE A 58 -15.49 -7.62 -10.54
CA PHE A 58 -16.09 -8.00 -9.26
C PHE A 58 -17.12 -6.96 -8.81
N LYS A 59 -16.76 -5.69 -8.84
CA LYS A 59 -17.63 -4.59 -8.42
C LYS A 59 -18.88 -4.50 -9.29
N SER A 60 -18.70 -4.63 -10.61
CA SER A 60 -19.81 -4.63 -11.55
C SER A 60 -20.80 -5.77 -11.28
N LYS A 61 -20.28 -6.97 -11.06
CA LYS A 61 -21.11 -8.15 -10.78
C LYS A 61 -21.76 -8.10 -9.40
N LEU A 62 -21.07 -7.51 -8.43
CA LEU A 62 -21.62 -7.29 -7.10
C LEU A 62 -22.83 -6.37 -7.17
N ASP A 63 -22.70 -5.24 -7.88
CA ASP A 63 -23.75 -4.24 -8.02
C ASP A 63 -24.94 -4.76 -8.80
N SER A 64 -24.73 -5.65 -9.77
CA SER A 64 -25.80 -6.26 -10.57
C SER A 64 -26.50 -7.43 -9.88
N GLY A 65 -25.97 -7.89 -8.74
CA GLY A 65 -26.52 -9.03 -8.01
C GLY A 65 -26.11 -10.40 -8.53
N GLU A 66 -25.23 -10.46 -9.52
CA GLU A 66 -24.76 -11.73 -10.10
C GLU A 66 -24.00 -12.60 -9.10
N LEU A 67 -23.40 -11.99 -8.07
CA LEU A 67 -22.65 -12.71 -7.04
C LEU A 67 -23.51 -13.10 -5.84
N GLY A 68 -24.80 -12.76 -5.86
CA GLY A 68 -25.72 -12.98 -4.77
C GLY A 68 -26.00 -11.71 -4.00
N ASP A 69 -26.46 -11.85 -2.74
CA ASP A 69 -26.77 -10.71 -1.89
C ASP A 69 -25.46 -9.94 -1.55
N PRO A 70 -25.33 -8.65 -1.99
CA PRO A 70 -24.13 -7.87 -1.71
C PRO A 70 -23.86 -7.65 -0.22
N PHE A 71 -24.88 -7.80 0.62
CA PHE A 71 -24.77 -7.61 2.06
C PHE A 71 -24.53 -8.92 2.82
N SER A 72 -24.45 -10.05 2.11
CA SER A 72 -24.14 -11.31 2.75
C SER A 72 -22.67 -11.35 3.22
N TYR A 73 -22.46 -11.81 4.42
CA TYR A 73 -21.14 -12.14 4.92
C TYR A 73 -20.78 -13.54 4.41
N PRO A 74 -19.62 -13.81 3.84
CA PRO A 74 -18.38 -13.02 3.77
C PRO A 74 -18.22 -12.16 2.52
N LEU A 75 -19.20 -12.14 1.60
CA LEU A 75 -19.08 -11.36 0.36
C LEU A 75 -18.90 -9.87 0.63
N GLU A 76 -19.69 -9.32 1.54
CA GLU A 76 -19.55 -7.92 1.96
C GLU A 76 -18.16 -7.63 2.55
N LYS A 77 -17.65 -8.55 3.37
CA LYS A 77 -16.33 -8.43 3.97
C LYS A 77 -15.24 -8.36 2.90
N ASP A 78 -15.28 -9.25 1.92
CA ASP A 78 -14.29 -9.27 0.85
C ASP A 78 -14.40 -8.03 -0.06
N ALA A 79 -15.61 -7.56 -0.30
CA ALA A 79 -15.84 -6.35 -1.07
C ALA A 79 -15.21 -5.12 -0.40
N MET A 80 -15.41 -4.97 0.91
CA MET A 80 -14.85 -3.87 1.69
C MET A 80 -13.33 -3.98 1.76
N LEU A 81 -12.80 -5.16 2.01
CA LEU A 81 -11.36 -5.41 2.05
C LEU A 81 -10.71 -5.07 0.71
N TRP A 82 -11.29 -5.52 -0.38
CA TRP A 82 -10.74 -5.27 -1.72
C TRP A 82 -10.72 -3.79 -2.06
N GLU A 83 -11.81 -3.09 -1.77
CA GLU A 83 -11.91 -1.64 -1.95
C GLU A 83 -10.81 -0.91 -1.16
N ASP A 84 -10.62 -1.29 0.11
CA ASP A 84 -9.59 -0.72 0.97
C ASP A 84 -8.18 -0.98 0.41
N LEU A 85 -7.92 -2.20 -0.05
CA LEU A 85 -6.62 -2.55 -0.63
C LEU A 85 -6.31 -1.76 -1.91
N ILE A 86 -7.30 -1.54 -2.76
CA ILE A 86 -7.13 -0.72 -3.97
C ILE A 86 -6.81 0.73 -3.58
N SER A 87 -7.54 1.29 -2.61
CA SER A 87 -7.29 2.65 -2.12
C SER A 87 -5.90 2.78 -1.51
N GLU A 88 -5.48 1.80 -0.71
CA GLU A 88 -4.16 1.74 -0.08
C GLU A 88 -3.04 1.65 -1.13
N LYS A 89 -3.25 0.83 -2.15
CA LYS A 89 -2.29 0.70 -3.26
C LYS A 89 -2.04 2.05 -3.94
N TRP A 90 -3.10 2.75 -4.30
CA TRP A 90 -2.96 4.04 -4.98
C TRP A 90 -2.35 5.11 -4.10
N LEU A 91 -2.70 5.13 -2.80
CA LEU A 91 -2.10 6.04 -1.83
C LEU A 91 -0.59 5.82 -1.73
N ARG A 92 -0.16 4.57 -1.58
CA ARG A 92 1.25 4.23 -1.46
C ARG A 92 2.04 4.55 -2.73
N LEU A 93 1.49 4.27 -3.89
CA LEU A 93 2.12 4.62 -5.17
C LEU A 93 2.31 6.13 -5.29
N ARG A 94 1.32 6.91 -4.89
CA ARG A 94 1.41 8.37 -4.92
C ARG A 94 2.49 8.88 -3.98
N ILE A 95 2.54 8.35 -2.77
CA ILE A 95 3.55 8.75 -1.77
C ILE A 95 4.94 8.40 -2.25
N ILE A 96 5.14 7.20 -2.77
CA ILE A 96 6.43 6.75 -3.31
C ILE A 96 6.89 7.68 -4.43
N ARG A 97 6.02 8.00 -5.37
CA ARG A 97 6.32 8.90 -6.48
C ARG A 97 6.73 10.29 -5.99
N GLN A 98 5.94 10.88 -5.09
CA GLN A 98 6.23 12.19 -4.53
C GLN A 98 7.56 12.19 -3.76
N PHE A 99 7.84 11.11 -3.04
CA PHE A 99 9.06 10.99 -2.26
C PHE A 99 10.28 10.83 -3.17
N GLU A 100 10.22 9.98 -4.18
CA GLU A 100 11.32 9.77 -5.12
C GLU A 100 11.65 11.00 -5.96
N GLU A 101 10.67 11.82 -6.29
CA GLU A 101 10.88 13.10 -7.00
C GLU A 101 11.74 14.07 -6.20
N ARG A 102 11.85 13.90 -4.89
CA ARG A 102 12.61 14.78 -4.00
C ARG A 102 13.98 14.23 -3.62
N LEU A 103 14.23 12.99 -3.93
CA LEU A 103 15.53 12.38 -3.72
C LEU A 103 16.47 12.73 -4.88
#